data_53bea4f675ba4831f47492570f335f14
#
_entry.id   53bea4f675ba4831f47492570f335f14
#
_cell.length_a   1.000
_cell.length_b   1.000
_cell.length_c   1.000
_cell.angle_alpha   90.00
_cell.angle_beta   90.00
_cell.angle_gamma   90.00
#
_symmetry.space_group_name_H-M   'P 1'
#
loop_
_entity.id
_entity.type
_entity.pdbx_description
1 polymer ?
#
loop_
_entity_poly.entity_id
_entity_poly.type
_entity_poly.pdbx_seq_one_letter_code
_entity_poly.pdbx_strand_id
1 'polypeptide(L)'
;MKYNLLIENVNVVLPESILEGVSVGIRGGRIATVFSSSEAAGVEAGEVFNGNNGFLSPGFIDLHIHGVRGLQFDSGPEDLRRICRLLPSYGVTGVLAGLLPLPFGEDIPFIRSLSENVYEGTELLGFFFEGPFLGLPGAISPESLKERTEERVAAMIEAAGSYRSIFAVSPEVENATELIPLMMGEGNPVFITHTAADVKQTLAAIEEGARHATHFYDVFPCPAERDPGVRPCGAAEAILADPEVSVDFILDSEHVDPVAVKMALACKGPGKVCLITDASPGAGLPPGVYDGIGDMEVSFAYEGAPARGTENSPFPGGLAGSGLTMDKAVRNAVKLLGLDIPAACRMASLNPAAVLGLDDRLGKVDNGYTANLVLLDDALTVKASWVKGMRVF
;
A
#
# COMPACT_ATOMS: atom_id res chain seq x y z
N MET A 1 15.28 -29.62 -16.85
CA MET A 1 14.80 -29.42 -15.47
C MET A 1 13.32 -29.04 -15.59
N LYS A 2 12.42 -29.68 -14.85
CA LYS A 2 10.96 -29.46 -15.04
C LYS A 2 10.52 -28.25 -14.20
N TYR A 3 9.90 -27.26 -14.82
CA TYR A 3 9.25 -26.13 -14.15
C TYR A 3 7.78 -26.47 -13.84
N ASN A 4 7.22 -25.81 -12.82
CA ASN A 4 5.77 -25.89 -12.57
C ASN A 4 5.00 -25.06 -13.59
N LEU A 5 5.52 -23.85 -13.88
CA LEU A 5 4.97 -22.89 -14.83
C LEU A 5 6.10 -22.29 -15.66
N LEU A 6 5.86 -22.10 -16.94
CA LEU A 6 6.67 -21.31 -17.86
C LEU A 6 5.81 -20.18 -18.42
N ILE A 7 6.21 -18.93 -18.21
CA ILE A 7 5.58 -17.76 -18.81
C ILE A 7 6.46 -17.33 -19.97
N GLU A 8 5.94 -17.46 -21.19
CA GLU A 8 6.67 -17.19 -22.44
C GLU A 8 6.22 -15.89 -23.09
N ASN A 9 7.08 -15.33 -23.94
CA ASN A 9 6.80 -14.15 -24.74
C ASN A 9 6.36 -12.95 -23.88
N VAL A 10 7.21 -12.55 -22.96
CA VAL A 10 6.98 -11.41 -22.08
C VAL A 10 8.12 -10.41 -22.13
N ASN A 11 7.80 -9.16 -21.81
CA ASN A 11 8.76 -8.10 -21.54
C ASN A 11 8.86 -7.95 -20.02
N VAL A 12 9.93 -8.45 -19.41
CA VAL A 12 10.11 -8.43 -17.96
C VAL A 12 10.47 -7.02 -17.51
N VAL A 13 9.70 -6.49 -16.60
CA VAL A 13 9.95 -5.19 -15.96
C VAL A 13 10.94 -5.38 -14.81
N LEU A 14 12.15 -4.89 -15.01
CA LEU A 14 13.20 -4.79 -14.00
C LEU A 14 13.13 -3.44 -13.28
N PRO A 15 13.83 -3.24 -12.16
CA PRO A 15 13.74 -1.98 -11.40
C PRO A 15 14.10 -0.71 -12.18
N GLU A 16 14.94 -0.81 -13.23
CA GLU A 16 15.47 0.35 -13.99
C GLU A 16 15.41 0.15 -15.51
N SER A 17 14.87 -0.98 -15.99
CA SER A 17 14.85 -1.31 -17.42
C SER A 17 13.80 -2.36 -17.75
N ILE A 18 13.62 -2.64 -19.04
CA ILE A 18 12.77 -3.72 -19.52
C ILE A 18 13.65 -4.74 -20.26
N LEU A 19 13.49 -6.01 -19.93
CA LEU A 19 14.10 -7.11 -20.64
C LEU A 19 13.08 -7.71 -21.61
N GLU A 20 13.26 -7.42 -22.89
CA GLU A 20 12.27 -7.75 -23.93
C GLU A 20 12.36 -9.19 -24.43
N GLY A 21 11.21 -9.77 -24.80
CA GLY A 21 11.11 -11.03 -25.53
C GLY A 21 11.71 -12.22 -24.78
N VAL A 22 11.48 -12.32 -23.49
CA VAL A 22 12.04 -13.39 -22.65
C VAL A 22 10.96 -14.34 -22.14
N SER A 23 11.40 -15.39 -21.44
CA SER A 23 10.57 -16.36 -20.75
C SER A 23 10.99 -16.48 -19.28
N VAL A 24 10.03 -16.74 -18.40
CA VAL A 24 10.25 -16.90 -16.96
C VAL A 24 9.81 -18.28 -16.51
N GLY A 25 10.76 -19.07 -16.00
CA GLY A 25 10.53 -20.38 -15.43
C GLY A 25 10.31 -20.34 -13.93
N ILE A 26 9.21 -20.92 -13.47
CA ILE A 26 8.78 -20.93 -12.07
C ILE A 26 8.83 -22.36 -11.54
N ARG A 27 9.39 -22.53 -10.34
CA ARG A 27 9.46 -23.81 -9.65
C ARG A 27 9.31 -23.61 -8.14
N GLY A 28 8.41 -24.40 -7.52
CA GLY A 28 8.16 -24.35 -6.09
C GLY A 28 7.73 -22.96 -5.59
N GLY A 29 6.94 -22.25 -6.39
CA GLY A 29 6.44 -20.91 -6.04
C GLY A 29 7.46 -19.79 -6.16
N ARG A 30 8.66 -20.07 -6.71
CA ARG A 30 9.75 -19.11 -6.89
C ARG A 30 10.16 -19.00 -8.34
N ILE A 31 10.65 -17.83 -8.72
CA ILE A 31 11.30 -17.58 -10.00
C ILE A 31 12.61 -18.38 -10.00
N ALA A 32 12.71 -19.32 -10.91
CA ALA A 32 13.88 -20.19 -11.00
C ALA A 32 14.88 -19.70 -12.04
N THR A 33 14.39 -19.09 -13.15
CA THR A 33 15.24 -18.61 -14.24
C THR A 33 14.47 -17.62 -15.11
N VAL A 34 15.15 -16.58 -15.55
CA VAL A 34 14.73 -15.74 -16.68
C VAL A 34 15.68 -16.05 -17.83
N PHE A 35 15.16 -16.39 -19.01
CA PHE A 35 15.95 -16.78 -20.17
C PHE A 35 15.42 -16.21 -21.49
N SER A 36 16.26 -16.12 -22.49
CA SER A 36 15.84 -15.72 -23.83
C SER A 36 14.83 -16.72 -24.42
N SER A 37 14.00 -16.27 -25.35
CA SER A 37 13.01 -17.13 -26.00
C SER A 37 13.67 -18.33 -26.72
N SER A 38 14.91 -18.18 -27.23
CA SER A 38 15.66 -19.27 -27.85
C SER A 38 16.11 -20.35 -26.85
N GLU A 39 16.42 -19.99 -25.62
CA GLU A 39 16.78 -20.92 -24.55
C GLU A 39 15.56 -21.61 -23.94
N ALA A 40 14.37 -20.97 -24.05
CA ALA A 40 13.10 -21.56 -23.60
C ALA A 40 12.62 -22.70 -24.50
N ALA A 41 13.09 -22.77 -25.75
CA ALA A 41 12.68 -23.78 -26.71
C ALA A 41 13.03 -25.20 -26.23
N GLY A 42 12.00 -26.04 -26.00
CA GLY A 42 12.17 -27.41 -25.52
C GLY A 42 12.28 -27.54 -23.99
N VAL A 43 12.09 -26.47 -23.24
CA VAL A 43 12.00 -26.51 -21.76
C VAL A 43 10.73 -27.23 -21.34
N GLU A 44 10.87 -28.25 -20.48
CA GLU A 44 9.71 -28.94 -19.92
C GLU A 44 9.08 -28.13 -18.76
N ALA A 45 7.77 -27.87 -18.87
CA ALA A 45 6.96 -27.26 -17.83
C ALA A 45 5.64 -28.01 -17.63
N GLY A 46 5.09 -27.92 -16.44
CA GLY A 46 3.77 -28.48 -16.13
C GLY A 46 2.66 -27.66 -16.79
N GLU A 47 2.83 -26.35 -16.82
CA GLU A 47 1.94 -25.39 -17.48
C GLU A 47 2.78 -24.39 -18.29
N VAL A 48 2.28 -23.98 -19.46
CA VAL A 48 2.89 -22.93 -20.27
C VAL A 48 1.85 -21.84 -20.49
N PHE A 49 2.22 -20.60 -20.18
CA PHE A 49 1.39 -19.42 -20.37
C PHE A 49 2.06 -18.48 -21.37
N ASN A 50 1.36 -18.10 -22.43
CA ASN A 50 1.86 -17.13 -23.40
C ASN A 50 1.47 -15.71 -22.98
N GLY A 51 2.45 -14.87 -22.70
CA GLY A 51 2.25 -13.49 -22.29
C GLY A 51 2.00 -12.49 -23.42
N ASN A 52 2.03 -12.94 -24.69
CA ASN A 52 1.72 -12.12 -25.88
C ASN A 52 2.49 -10.80 -25.94
N ASN A 53 3.75 -10.81 -25.57
CA ASN A 53 4.65 -9.65 -25.45
C ASN A 53 4.18 -8.57 -24.45
N GLY A 54 3.29 -8.91 -23.52
CA GLY A 54 2.90 -8.02 -22.42
C GLY A 54 4.04 -7.79 -21.43
N PHE A 55 3.87 -6.80 -20.56
CA PHE A 55 4.81 -6.46 -19.51
C PHE A 55 4.61 -7.36 -18.29
N LEU A 56 5.58 -8.22 -17.98
CA LEU A 56 5.59 -9.02 -16.76
C LEU A 56 6.33 -8.27 -15.65
N SER A 57 5.59 -7.70 -14.75
CA SER A 57 6.08 -6.98 -13.58
C SER A 57 6.08 -7.87 -12.34
N PRO A 58 6.89 -7.56 -11.31
CA PRO A 58 6.59 -8.04 -9.97
C PRO A 58 5.16 -7.65 -9.60
N GLY A 59 4.48 -8.51 -8.87
CA GLY A 59 3.13 -8.22 -8.37
C GLY A 59 3.13 -7.02 -7.43
N PHE A 60 2.08 -6.22 -7.50
CA PHE A 60 1.96 -5.00 -6.71
C PHE A 60 1.70 -5.31 -5.24
N ILE A 61 2.16 -4.43 -4.37
CA ILE A 61 1.96 -4.46 -2.93
C ILE A 61 1.26 -3.16 -2.54
N ASP A 62 0.07 -3.26 -1.94
CA ASP A 62 -0.67 -2.12 -1.41
C ASP A 62 -0.46 -2.03 0.10
N LEU A 63 0.19 -0.95 0.55
CA LEU A 63 0.50 -0.74 1.96
C LEU A 63 -0.65 -0.14 2.75
N HIS A 64 -1.66 0.42 2.05
CA HIS A 64 -2.79 1.09 2.68
C HIS A 64 -4.04 0.99 1.80
N ILE A 65 -5.01 0.21 2.26
CA ILE A 65 -6.30 0.00 1.60
C ILE A 65 -7.33 -0.45 2.66
N HIS A 66 -8.55 0.07 2.61
CA HIS A 66 -9.64 -0.28 3.52
C HIS A 66 -10.67 -1.23 2.92
N GLY A 67 -10.86 -1.15 1.61
CA GLY A 67 -11.84 -2.00 0.95
C GLY A 67 -11.90 -1.85 -0.57
N VAL A 68 -12.75 -2.65 -1.21
CA VAL A 68 -12.97 -2.65 -2.66
C VAL A 68 -14.27 -3.35 -3.01
N ARG A 69 -14.98 -2.87 -4.03
CA ARG A 69 -16.20 -3.47 -4.58
C ARG A 69 -17.29 -3.79 -3.54
N GLY A 70 -17.55 -2.85 -2.64
CA GLY A 70 -18.57 -2.98 -1.60
C GLY A 70 -18.13 -3.84 -0.41
N LEU A 71 -16.86 -4.20 -0.32
CA LEU A 71 -16.28 -4.99 0.76
C LEU A 71 -15.29 -4.13 1.54
N GLN A 72 -15.17 -4.36 2.84
CA GLN A 72 -14.19 -3.66 3.69
C GLN A 72 -13.58 -4.61 4.72
N PHE A 73 -12.32 -4.35 5.09
CA PHE A 73 -11.61 -5.19 6.04
C PHE A 73 -12.24 -5.15 7.44
N ASP A 74 -12.82 -4.01 7.81
CA ASP A 74 -13.48 -3.81 9.11
C ASP A 74 -14.81 -4.57 9.25
N SER A 75 -15.31 -5.19 8.18
CA SER A 75 -16.50 -6.08 8.23
C SER A 75 -16.16 -7.50 8.70
N GLY A 76 -14.86 -7.84 8.85
CA GLY A 76 -14.44 -9.12 9.39
C GLY A 76 -13.85 -10.11 8.38
N PRO A 77 -13.59 -11.37 8.81
CA PRO A 77 -12.78 -12.32 8.07
C PRO A 77 -13.39 -12.77 6.73
N GLU A 78 -14.72 -12.72 6.58
CA GLU A 78 -15.37 -13.12 5.33
C GLU A 78 -15.12 -12.08 4.22
N ASP A 79 -15.26 -10.79 4.53
CA ASP A 79 -14.95 -9.73 3.58
C ASP A 79 -13.45 -9.68 3.27
N LEU A 80 -12.58 -9.84 4.26
CA LEU A 80 -11.14 -9.95 4.04
C LEU A 80 -10.80 -11.10 3.08
N ARG A 81 -11.44 -12.27 3.24
CA ARG A 81 -11.26 -13.42 2.32
C ARG A 81 -11.69 -13.08 0.89
N ARG A 82 -12.82 -12.40 0.72
CA ARG A 82 -13.33 -11.98 -0.59
C ARG A 82 -12.46 -10.92 -1.23
N ILE A 83 -11.98 -9.95 -0.45
CA ILE A 83 -11.06 -8.90 -0.92
C ILE A 83 -9.76 -9.52 -1.40
N CYS A 84 -9.13 -10.44 -0.64
CA CYS A 84 -7.90 -11.10 -1.07
C CYS A 84 -8.05 -11.83 -2.40
N ARG A 85 -9.24 -12.36 -2.72
CA ARG A 85 -9.51 -12.98 -4.02
C ARG A 85 -9.76 -11.98 -5.15
N LEU A 86 -10.21 -10.77 -4.84
CA LEU A 86 -10.49 -9.71 -5.82
C LEU A 86 -9.24 -8.92 -6.22
N LEU A 87 -8.37 -8.60 -5.26
CA LEU A 87 -7.22 -7.74 -5.44
C LEU A 87 -6.26 -8.15 -6.57
N PRO A 88 -6.06 -9.45 -6.89
CA PRO A 88 -5.25 -9.85 -8.03
C PRO A 88 -5.74 -9.31 -9.38
N SER A 89 -7.03 -9.04 -9.54
CA SER A 89 -7.58 -8.41 -10.74
C SER A 89 -7.11 -6.98 -10.98
N TYR A 90 -6.55 -6.35 -9.95
CA TYR A 90 -5.91 -5.04 -9.98
C TYR A 90 -4.37 -5.13 -9.88
N GLY A 91 -3.82 -6.36 -10.02
CA GLY A 91 -2.38 -6.64 -9.97
C GLY A 91 -1.80 -6.71 -8.56
N VAL A 92 -2.60 -6.57 -7.51
CA VAL A 92 -2.14 -6.62 -6.12
C VAL A 92 -1.95 -8.07 -5.70
N THR A 93 -0.72 -8.44 -5.35
CA THR A 93 -0.34 -9.79 -4.92
C THR A 93 0.11 -9.84 -3.46
N GLY A 94 0.30 -8.68 -2.84
CA GLY A 94 0.57 -8.49 -1.43
C GLY A 94 -0.19 -7.30 -0.89
N VAL A 95 -0.71 -7.37 0.33
CA VAL A 95 -1.53 -6.30 0.91
C VAL A 95 -1.32 -6.18 2.41
N LEU A 96 -1.34 -4.95 2.93
CA LEU A 96 -1.66 -4.68 4.32
C LEU A 96 -3.15 -4.34 4.41
N ALA A 97 -3.89 -5.05 5.27
CA ALA A 97 -5.28 -4.71 5.53
C ALA A 97 -5.35 -3.48 6.43
N GLY A 98 -5.82 -2.36 5.91
CA GLY A 98 -6.06 -1.12 6.66
C GLY A 98 -7.25 -1.31 7.59
N LEU A 99 -6.99 -1.22 8.90
CA LEU A 99 -7.99 -1.35 9.94
C LEU A 99 -8.14 -0.01 10.67
N LEU A 100 -9.37 0.48 10.71
CA LEU A 100 -9.71 1.64 11.53
C LEU A 100 -9.70 1.27 13.01
N PRO A 101 -9.35 2.21 13.89
CA PRO A 101 -9.39 1.98 15.32
C PRO A 101 -10.83 1.76 15.79
N LEU A 102 -11.05 0.70 16.53
CA LEU A 102 -12.29 0.44 17.24
C LEU A 102 -12.22 1.03 18.68
N PRO A 103 -13.33 1.18 19.37
CA PRO A 103 -13.32 1.49 20.78
C PRO A 103 -12.46 0.52 21.58
N PHE A 104 -11.78 1.02 22.62
CA PHE A 104 -10.92 0.18 23.47
C PHE A 104 -11.65 -1.07 23.98
N GLY A 105 -11.00 -2.22 23.78
CA GLY A 105 -11.55 -3.53 24.15
C GLY A 105 -12.36 -4.24 23.06
N GLU A 106 -12.72 -3.56 21.98
CA GLU A 106 -13.38 -4.16 20.82
C GLU A 106 -12.37 -4.55 19.72
N ASP A 107 -11.25 -3.84 19.63
CA ASP A 107 -10.19 -4.04 18.64
C ASP A 107 -9.49 -5.39 18.78
N ILE A 108 -9.15 -5.82 20.01
CA ILE A 108 -8.39 -7.04 20.24
C ILE A 108 -9.15 -8.31 19.79
N PRO A 109 -10.43 -8.52 20.18
CA PRO A 109 -11.22 -9.64 19.65
C PRO A 109 -11.39 -9.59 18.15
N PHE A 110 -11.53 -8.38 17.58
CA PHE A 110 -11.69 -8.19 16.14
C PHE A 110 -10.40 -8.59 15.38
N ILE A 111 -9.23 -8.05 15.76
CA ILE A 111 -7.94 -8.38 15.16
C ILE A 111 -7.68 -9.90 15.24
N ARG A 112 -7.97 -10.52 16.40
CA ARG A 112 -7.84 -11.96 16.59
C ARG A 112 -8.73 -12.75 15.65
N SER A 113 -9.97 -12.31 15.42
CA SER A 113 -10.89 -12.94 14.47
C SER A 113 -10.33 -12.94 13.04
N LEU A 114 -9.57 -11.91 12.65
CA LEU A 114 -8.90 -11.84 11.36
C LEU A 114 -7.64 -12.73 11.32
N SER A 115 -6.81 -12.67 12.35
CA SER A 115 -5.49 -13.34 12.36
C SER A 115 -5.57 -14.86 12.48
N GLU A 116 -6.64 -15.41 13.03
CA GLU A 116 -6.87 -16.87 13.15
C GLU A 116 -7.31 -17.53 11.83
N ASN A 117 -7.44 -16.76 10.74
CA ASN A 117 -7.88 -17.25 9.44
C ASN A 117 -6.73 -17.30 8.42
N VAL A 118 -6.91 -18.14 7.39
CA VAL A 118 -6.03 -18.21 6.21
C VAL A 118 -6.76 -17.63 5.01
N TYR A 119 -6.04 -16.84 4.23
CA TYR A 119 -6.58 -16.12 3.08
C TYR A 119 -5.87 -16.56 1.80
N GLU A 120 -6.66 -16.75 0.73
CA GLU A 120 -6.20 -17.16 -0.59
C GLU A 120 -6.32 -15.99 -1.59
N GLY A 121 -5.53 -16.01 -2.64
CA GLY A 121 -5.43 -14.93 -3.62
C GLY A 121 -4.24 -14.04 -3.29
N THR A 122 -4.46 -12.76 -3.05
CA THR A 122 -3.44 -11.83 -2.58
C THR A 122 -2.89 -12.27 -1.22
N GLU A 123 -1.57 -12.21 -1.05
CA GLU A 123 -0.91 -12.51 0.23
C GLU A 123 -1.19 -11.41 1.25
N LEU A 124 -1.88 -11.73 2.35
CA LEU A 124 -2.02 -10.82 3.48
C LEU A 124 -0.66 -10.72 4.19
N LEU A 125 0.01 -9.59 4.05
CA LEU A 125 1.35 -9.35 4.60
C LEU A 125 1.30 -8.87 6.06
N GLY A 126 0.15 -8.33 6.48
CA GLY A 126 -0.08 -7.82 7.82
C GLY A 126 -1.31 -6.93 7.91
N PHE A 127 -1.47 -6.33 9.07
CA PHE A 127 -2.49 -5.33 9.35
C PHE A 127 -1.83 -3.95 9.46
N PHE A 128 -2.43 -2.97 8.82
CA PHE A 128 -2.09 -1.57 9.02
C PHE A 128 -3.12 -0.95 9.97
N PHE A 129 -2.70 -0.61 11.17
CA PHE A 129 -3.54 0.01 12.18
C PHE A 129 -3.52 1.53 12.01
N GLU A 130 -4.55 2.07 11.37
CA GLU A 130 -4.71 3.51 11.19
C GLU A 130 -5.29 4.17 12.45
N GLY A 131 -4.53 4.10 13.52
CA GLY A 131 -4.86 4.59 14.86
C GLY A 131 -4.68 3.49 15.91
N PRO A 132 -4.92 3.83 17.21
CA PRO A 132 -5.49 5.08 17.71
C PRO A 132 -4.50 6.23 17.95
N PHE A 133 -3.23 6.09 17.61
CA PHE A 133 -2.14 7.02 17.96
C PHE A 133 -2.08 8.25 17.02
N LEU A 134 -3.23 8.75 16.56
CA LEU A 134 -3.34 9.86 15.60
C LEU A 134 -3.72 11.18 16.29
N GLY A 135 -3.07 12.27 15.85
CA GLY A 135 -3.33 13.63 16.33
C GLY A 135 -4.53 14.28 15.64
N LEU A 136 -4.68 14.04 14.36
CA LEU A 136 -5.76 14.55 13.54
C LEU A 136 -6.66 13.38 13.08
N PRO A 137 -7.95 13.40 13.38
CA PRO A 137 -8.81 12.26 13.07
C PRO A 137 -9.10 12.09 11.57
N GLY A 138 -9.03 13.16 10.75
CA GLY A 138 -9.50 13.06 9.36
C GLY A 138 -10.96 12.58 9.31
N ALA A 139 -11.18 11.47 8.62
CA ALA A 139 -12.48 10.79 8.53
C ALA A 139 -12.75 9.80 9.68
N ILE A 140 -11.78 9.58 10.59
CA ILE A 140 -11.86 8.61 11.68
C ILE A 140 -12.62 9.20 12.88
N SER A 141 -13.42 8.39 13.58
CA SER A 141 -14.14 8.82 14.79
C SER A 141 -13.17 9.21 15.92
N PRO A 142 -13.26 10.41 16.49
CA PRO A 142 -12.43 10.82 17.61
C PRO A 142 -12.54 9.93 18.85
N GLU A 143 -13.69 9.27 19.07
CA GLU A 143 -13.88 8.34 20.19
C GLU A 143 -13.00 7.10 20.09
N SER A 144 -12.75 6.61 18.87
CA SER A 144 -11.88 5.46 18.61
C SER A 144 -10.39 5.76 18.81
N LEU A 145 -10.01 7.04 18.87
CA LEU A 145 -8.63 7.50 19.10
C LEU A 145 -8.25 7.64 20.59
N LYS A 146 -9.06 7.14 21.49
CA LYS A 146 -8.79 7.14 22.92
C LYS A 146 -7.97 5.93 23.37
N GLU A 147 -7.52 5.93 24.64
CA GLU A 147 -6.80 4.81 25.27
C GLU A 147 -5.51 4.42 24.52
N ARG A 148 -4.59 5.37 24.44
CA ARG A 148 -3.27 5.25 23.74
C ARG A 148 -2.22 4.74 24.69
N THR A 149 -2.24 3.45 25.02
CA THR A 149 -1.40 2.86 26.04
C THR A 149 -0.45 1.79 25.52
N GLU A 150 0.62 1.51 26.24
CA GLU A 150 1.56 0.43 25.98
C GLU A 150 0.86 -0.93 25.97
N GLU A 151 -0.05 -1.16 26.92
CA GLU A 151 -0.80 -2.40 27.04
C GLU A 151 -1.69 -2.64 25.80
N ARG A 152 -2.27 -1.59 25.23
CA ARG A 152 -3.06 -1.70 23.99
C ARG A 152 -2.19 -2.09 22.82
N VAL A 153 -1.01 -1.46 22.64
CA VAL A 153 -0.05 -1.82 21.59
C VAL A 153 0.34 -3.28 21.71
N ALA A 154 0.76 -3.72 22.90
CA ALA A 154 1.16 -5.09 23.15
C ALA A 154 0.03 -6.09 22.84
N ALA A 155 -1.20 -5.78 23.26
CA ALA A 155 -2.38 -6.63 23.00
C ALA A 155 -2.74 -6.69 21.51
N MET A 156 -2.62 -5.59 20.76
CA MET A 156 -2.83 -5.57 19.30
C MET A 156 -1.80 -6.42 18.57
N ILE A 157 -0.52 -6.33 18.95
CA ILE A 157 0.56 -7.17 18.41
C ILE A 157 0.28 -8.65 18.70
N GLU A 158 -0.08 -8.99 19.93
CA GLU A 158 -0.43 -10.39 20.30
C GLU A 158 -1.62 -10.90 19.48
N ALA A 159 -2.66 -10.07 19.32
CA ALA A 159 -3.87 -10.44 18.57
C ALA A 159 -3.60 -10.62 17.06
N ALA A 160 -2.66 -9.89 16.48
CA ALA A 160 -2.23 -10.04 15.09
C ALA A 160 -1.49 -11.37 14.83
N GLY A 161 -0.96 -12.01 15.87
CA GLY A 161 -0.33 -13.33 15.78
C GLY A 161 0.90 -13.35 14.89
N SER A 162 0.87 -14.13 13.80
CA SER A 162 1.99 -14.21 12.85
C SER A 162 1.99 -13.13 11.76
N TYR A 163 0.94 -12.32 11.71
CA TYR A 163 0.88 -11.21 10.76
C TYR A 163 1.62 -9.98 11.28
N ARG A 164 2.20 -9.20 10.38
CA ARG A 164 2.84 -7.94 10.74
C ARG A 164 1.83 -6.96 11.34
N SER A 165 2.25 -6.22 12.35
CA SER A 165 1.51 -5.13 12.96
C SER A 165 2.17 -3.81 12.57
N ILE A 166 1.58 -3.08 11.65
CA ILE A 166 2.09 -1.79 11.18
C ILE A 166 1.25 -0.70 11.82
N PHE A 167 1.87 0.15 12.62
CA PHE A 167 1.18 1.22 13.34
C PHE A 167 1.35 2.57 12.66
N ALA A 168 0.25 3.32 12.58
CA ALA A 168 0.22 4.72 12.23
C ALA A 168 0.34 5.58 13.50
N VAL A 169 1.22 6.58 13.47
CA VAL A 169 1.43 7.49 14.59
C VAL A 169 1.51 8.95 14.15
N SER A 170 1.06 9.83 15.02
CA SER A 170 1.29 11.27 14.93
C SER A 170 2.25 11.69 16.05
N PRO A 171 3.43 12.23 15.73
CA PRO A 171 4.48 12.51 16.72
C PRO A 171 4.10 13.48 17.83
N GLU A 172 3.08 14.32 17.64
CA GLU A 172 2.55 15.23 18.64
C GLU A 172 1.63 14.59 19.67
N VAL A 173 1.21 13.34 19.45
CA VAL A 173 0.37 12.61 20.39
C VAL A 173 1.19 12.19 21.59
N GLU A 174 0.65 12.45 22.78
CA GLU A 174 1.29 12.07 24.05
C GLU A 174 1.66 10.59 24.08
N ASN A 175 2.89 10.29 24.45
CA ASN A 175 3.51 8.96 24.52
C ASN A 175 3.63 8.20 23.18
N ALA A 176 3.16 8.74 22.04
CA ALA A 176 3.21 8.01 20.77
C ALA A 176 4.66 7.75 20.33
N THR A 177 5.52 8.73 20.46
CA THR A 177 6.95 8.61 20.10
C THR A 177 7.68 7.57 20.94
N GLU A 178 7.43 7.54 22.26
CA GLU A 178 8.03 6.59 23.19
C GLU A 178 7.58 5.14 22.96
N LEU A 179 6.42 4.94 22.32
CA LEU A 179 5.90 3.62 21.98
C LEU A 179 6.41 3.09 20.63
N ILE A 180 7.08 3.90 19.81
CA ILE A 180 7.61 3.48 18.51
C ILE A 180 8.51 2.22 18.62
N PRO A 181 9.47 2.11 19.54
CA PRO A 181 10.28 0.91 19.67
C PRO A 181 9.46 -0.36 19.94
N LEU A 182 8.39 -0.26 20.74
CA LEU A 182 7.47 -1.38 20.98
C LEU A 182 6.69 -1.74 19.70
N MET A 183 6.16 -0.74 18.99
CA MET A 183 5.42 -0.93 17.74
C MET A 183 6.27 -1.58 16.64
N MET A 184 7.56 -1.25 16.61
CA MET A 184 8.51 -1.86 15.67
C MET A 184 8.71 -3.35 15.92
N GLY A 185 8.69 -3.79 17.18
CA GLY A 185 8.87 -5.18 17.55
C GLY A 185 10.09 -5.80 16.86
N GLU A 186 9.87 -6.88 16.09
CA GLU A 186 10.92 -7.60 15.35
C GLU A 186 11.16 -7.00 13.93
N GLY A 187 11.09 -5.66 13.78
CA GLY A 187 11.45 -4.98 12.52
C GLY A 187 10.26 -4.56 11.66
N ASN A 188 9.10 -4.36 12.25
CA ASN A 188 7.98 -3.72 11.54
C ASN A 188 8.23 -2.22 11.40
N PRO A 189 7.92 -1.60 10.26
CA PRO A 189 7.99 -0.16 10.13
C PRO A 189 6.84 0.51 10.90
N VAL A 190 7.09 1.72 11.41
CA VAL A 190 6.07 2.61 11.96
C VAL A 190 5.85 3.75 10.98
N PHE A 191 4.59 4.06 10.70
CA PHE A 191 4.20 5.06 9.70
C PHE A 191 3.77 6.36 10.38
N ILE A 192 4.28 7.50 9.90
CA ILE A 192 3.86 8.83 10.34
C ILE A 192 2.69 9.27 9.46
N THR A 193 1.61 9.72 10.08
CA THR A 193 0.45 10.24 9.35
C THR A 193 -0.48 11.05 10.27
N HIS A 194 -1.52 11.68 9.70
CA HIS A 194 -2.57 12.42 10.44
C HIS A 194 -2.00 13.40 11.48
N THR A 195 -0.97 14.16 11.09
CA THR A 195 -0.12 14.88 12.03
C THR A 195 0.00 16.37 11.73
N ALA A 196 -0.10 17.19 12.79
CA ALA A 196 0.30 18.58 12.82
C ALA A 196 1.63 18.80 13.58
N ALA A 197 2.43 17.74 13.72
CA ALA A 197 3.71 17.78 14.44
C ALA A 197 4.63 18.85 13.87
N ASP A 198 5.38 19.49 14.75
CA ASP A 198 6.46 20.36 14.34
C ASP A 198 7.71 19.55 13.93
N VAL A 199 8.72 20.26 13.42
CA VAL A 199 9.97 19.63 12.97
C VAL A 199 10.63 18.82 14.09
N LYS A 200 10.65 19.36 15.31
CA LYS A 200 11.31 18.70 16.45
C LYS A 200 10.61 17.41 16.85
N GLN A 201 9.29 17.42 16.92
CA GLN A 201 8.49 16.23 17.24
C GLN A 201 8.66 15.16 16.17
N THR A 202 8.62 15.57 14.88
CA THR A 202 8.81 14.65 13.76
C THR A 202 10.19 14.00 13.75
N LEU A 203 11.25 14.80 13.96
CA LEU A 203 12.61 14.28 14.05
C LEU A 203 12.80 13.33 15.24
N ALA A 204 12.15 13.59 16.38
CA ALA A 204 12.16 12.68 17.51
C ALA A 204 11.53 11.33 17.17
N ALA A 205 10.39 11.31 16.48
CA ALA A 205 9.78 10.06 16.04
C ALA A 205 10.65 9.29 15.02
N ILE A 206 11.34 10.00 14.13
CA ILE A 206 12.31 9.41 13.19
C ILE A 206 13.51 8.83 13.97
N GLU A 207 14.01 9.51 14.98
CA GLU A 207 15.11 9.03 15.84
C GLU A 207 14.71 7.73 16.56
N GLU A 208 13.48 7.63 17.06
CA GLU A 208 12.93 6.43 17.70
C GLU A 208 12.62 5.29 16.71
N GLY A 209 12.65 5.52 15.41
CA GLY A 209 12.59 4.48 14.42
C GLY A 209 11.44 4.54 13.41
N ALA A 210 10.63 5.58 13.39
CA ALA A 210 9.66 5.77 12.31
C ALA A 210 10.40 5.97 10.98
N ARG A 211 9.97 5.23 9.91
CA ARG A 211 10.70 5.17 8.63
C ARG A 211 9.83 5.33 7.39
N HIS A 212 8.56 5.59 7.57
CA HIS A 212 7.62 5.79 6.46
C HIS A 212 6.57 6.82 6.82
N ALA A 213 6.06 7.56 5.82
CA ALA A 213 4.89 8.41 6.00
C ALA A 213 3.85 8.03 4.95
N THR A 214 2.63 7.71 5.40
CA THR A 214 1.55 7.23 4.52
C THR A 214 0.59 8.34 4.14
N HIS A 215 -0.04 8.20 2.94
CA HIS A 215 -0.84 9.23 2.24
C HIS A 215 -0.27 10.63 2.46
N PHE A 216 1.01 10.72 2.11
CA PHE A 216 1.84 11.88 2.41
C PHE A 216 1.26 13.16 1.79
N TYR A 217 1.22 14.23 2.55
CA TYR A 217 0.52 15.50 2.39
C TYR A 217 -0.99 15.47 2.69
N ASP A 218 -1.65 14.34 2.66
CA ASP A 218 -3.03 14.25 3.10
C ASP A 218 -3.10 14.19 4.63
N VAL A 219 -3.91 15.04 5.24
CA VAL A 219 -3.95 15.25 6.70
C VAL A 219 -2.58 15.65 7.31
N PHE A 220 -1.77 16.39 6.53
CA PHE A 220 -0.53 17.06 6.96
C PHE A 220 -0.68 18.57 6.79
N PRO A 221 -1.36 19.27 7.71
CA PRO A 221 -1.59 20.71 7.57
C PRO A 221 -0.28 21.48 7.59
N CYS A 222 -0.23 22.55 6.78
CA CYS A 222 0.87 23.50 6.88
C CYS A 222 0.84 24.16 8.27
N PRO A 223 1.96 24.23 9.00
CA PRO A 223 1.99 24.90 10.29
C PRO A 223 1.57 26.37 10.22
N ALA A 224 0.97 26.85 11.29
CA ALA A 224 0.59 28.28 11.37
C ALA A 224 1.84 29.18 11.35
N GLU A 225 1.73 30.34 10.66
CA GLU A 225 2.76 31.38 10.68
C GLU A 225 2.97 31.87 12.12
N ARG A 226 4.23 31.80 12.60
CA ARG A 226 4.59 32.24 13.96
C ARG A 226 5.01 33.72 13.99
N ASP A 227 5.75 34.12 12.96
CA ASP A 227 6.24 35.50 12.78
C ASP A 227 5.92 35.98 11.37
N PRO A 228 5.55 37.27 11.19
CA PRO A 228 5.20 37.82 9.88
C PRO A 228 6.30 37.61 8.83
N GLY A 229 5.95 36.93 7.73
CA GLY A 229 6.85 36.66 6.61
C GLY A 229 7.81 35.50 6.80
N VAL A 230 7.77 34.78 7.93
CA VAL A 230 8.57 33.57 8.15
C VAL A 230 7.77 32.35 7.71
N ARG A 231 8.25 31.63 6.70
CA ARG A 231 7.63 30.38 6.27
C ARG A 231 7.82 29.31 7.35
N PRO A 232 6.74 28.75 7.91
CA PRO A 232 6.86 27.66 8.87
C PRO A 232 7.26 26.36 8.15
N CYS A 233 7.96 25.49 8.88
CA CYS A 233 8.18 24.09 8.50
C CYS A 233 7.56 23.18 9.56
N GLY A 234 7.05 22.03 9.11
CA GLY A 234 6.43 21.03 9.97
C GLY A 234 6.86 19.61 9.60
N ALA A 235 5.97 18.66 9.83
CA ALA A 235 6.24 17.26 9.59
C ALA A 235 6.61 16.98 8.11
N ALA A 236 5.93 17.61 7.18
CA ALA A 236 6.18 17.37 5.76
C ALA A 236 7.62 17.73 5.34
N GLU A 237 8.12 18.91 5.76
CA GLU A 237 9.47 19.32 5.45
C GLU A 237 10.52 18.47 6.18
N ALA A 238 10.27 18.10 7.44
CA ALA A 238 11.17 17.22 8.19
C ALA A 238 11.29 15.83 7.53
N ILE A 239 10.17 15.24 7.12
CA ILE A 239 10.11 13.96 6.42
C ILE A 239 10.83 14.06 5.06
N LEU A 240 10.57 15.09 4.25
CA LEU A 240 11.23 15.26 2.95
C LEU A 240 12.74 15.45 3.07
N ALA A 241 13.21 16.11 4.11
CA ALA A 241 14.63 16.37 4.35
C ALA A 241 15.40 15.13 4.83
N ASP A 242 14.74 14.16 5.47
CA ASP A 242 15.37 12.95 5.99
C ASP A 242 15.52 11.89 4.89
N PRO A 243 16.74 11.41 4.57
CA PRO A 243 16.97 10.44 3.49
C PRO A 243 16.46 9.03 3.80
N GLU A 244 16.25 8.67 5.07
CA GLU A 244 15.88 7.31 5.46
C GLU A 244 14.36 7.10 5.46
N VAL A 245 13.58 8.16 5.63
CA VAL A 245 12.12 8.07 5.64
C VAL A 245 11.60 7.98 4.20
N SER A 246 10.81 6.97 3.91
CA SER A 246 10.06 6.81 2.66
C SER A 246 8.66 7.42 2.78
N VAL A 247 8.01 7.65 1.66
CA VAL A 247 6.65 8.21 1.61
C VAL A 247 5.79 7.45 0.61
N ASP A 248 4.49 7.45 0.81
CA ASP A 248 3.55 6.95 -0.20
C ASP A 248 2.48 7.98 -0.56
N PHE A 249 1.82 7.74 -1.69
CA PHE A 249 0.83 8.66 -2.24
C PHE A 249 -0.39 7.94 -2.79
N ILE A 250 -1.55 8.53 -2.56
CA ILE A 250 -2.78 8.29 -3.30
C ILE A 250 -2.67 9.11 -4.61
N LEU A 251 -2.29 8.45 -5.69
CA LEU A 251 -2.01 9.15 -6.96
C LEU A 251 -3.26 9.22 -7.85
N ASP A 252 -4.31 9.87 -7.36
CA ASP A 252 -5.55 10.15 -8.11
C ASP A 252 -5.64 11.58 -8.64
N SER A 253 -4.67 12.44 -8.35
CA SER A 253 -4.58 13.87 -8.68
C SER A 253 -5.55 14.80 -7.93
N GLU A 254 -6.30 14.29 -6.97
CA GLU A 254 -7.23 15.10 -6.17
C GLU A 254 -6.83 15.11 -4.68
N HIS A 255 -6.30 14.01 -4.13
CA HIS A 255 -5.72 14.00 -2.79
C HIS A 255 -4.46 14.87 -2.73
N VAL A 256 -3.59 14.73 -3.72
CA VAL A 256 -2.34 15.48 -3.82
C VAL A 256 -2.09 15.90 -5.26
N ASP A 257 -1.74 17.17 -5.46
CA ASP A 257 -1.35 17.67 -6.78
C ASP A 257 -0.08 16.91 -7.27
N PRO A 258 -0.07 16.43 -8.52
CA PRO A 258 1.10 15.73 -9.09
C PRO A 258 2.43 16.50 -8.99
N VAL A 259 2.39 17.83 -8.89
CA VAL A 259 3.60 18.65 -8.67
C VAL A 259 4.22 18.35 -7.31
N ALA A 260 3.41 18.17 -6.27
CA ALA A 260 3.91 17.81 -4.94
C ALA A 260 4.54 16.40 -4.92
N VAL A 261 3.96 15.44 -5.65
CA VAL A 261 4.55 14.11 -5.81
C VAL A 261 5.89 14.17 -6.56
N LYS A 262 5.99 14.99 -7.64
CA LYS A 262 7.26 15.24 -8.33
C LYS A 262 8.31 15.87 -7.42
N MET A 263 7.91 16.77 -6.54
CA MET A 263 8.80 17.37 -5.55
C MET A 263 9.30 16.31 -4.54
N ALA A 264 8.41 15.44 -4.06
CA ALA A 264 8.80 14.34 -3.19
C ALA A 264 9.77 13.38 -3.88
N LEU A 265 9.55 13.01 -5.15
CA LEU A 265 10.47 12.23 -5.96
C LEU A 265 11.85 12.90 -6.11
N ALA A 266 11.89 14.21 -6.28
CA ALA A 266 13.14 14.96 -6.37
C ALA A 266 13.91 14.98 -5.04
N CYS A 267 13.21 15.03 -3.90
CA CYS A 267 13.83 15.01 -2.57
C CYS A 267 14.28 13.61 -2.16
N LYS A 268 13.44 12.59 -2.41
CA LYS A 268 13.62 11.22 -1.90
C LYS A 268 14.34 10.28 -2.86
N GLY A 269 14.31 10.60 -4.13
CA GLY A 269 14.70 9.68 -5.19
C GLY A 269 13.66 8.57 -5.45
N PRO A 270 13.86 7.79 -6.53
CA PRO A 270 12.87 6.83 -7.01
C PRO A 270 12.70 5.60 -6.10
N GLY A 271 13.60 5.37 -5.16
CA GLY A 271 13.56 4.21 -4.26
C GLY A 271 12.77 4.42 -2.96
N LYS A 272 12.35 5.64 -2.66
CA LYS A 272 11.72 6.01 -1.38
C LYS A 272 10.29 6.54 -1.53
N VAL A 273 9.70 6.41 -2.73
CA VAL A 273 8.32 6.82 -3.00
C VAL A 273 7.52 5.60 -3.40
N CYS A 274 6.41 5.35 -2.72
CA CYS A 274 5.48 4.25 -2.98
C CYS A 274 4.15 4.77 -3.55
N LEU A 275 3.40 3.89 -4.18
CA LEU A 275 1.99 4.07 -4.50
C LEU A 275 1.15 3.25 -3.52
N ILE A 276 0.08 3.86 -3.05
CA ILE A 276 -0.99 3.20 -2.31
C ILE A 276 -2.33 3.52 -2.96
N THR A 277 -3.35 2.81 -2.57
CA THR A 277 -4.69 3.16 -3.02
C THR A 277 -5.47 3.95 -1.99
N ASP A 278 -5.32 3.65 -0.72
CA ASP A 278 -6.25 4.10 0.33
C ASP A 278 -7.71 3.94 -0.14
N ALA A 279 -7.95 2.80 -0.82
CA ALA A 279 -9.22 2.55 -1.45
C ALA A 279 -10.29 2.28 -0.40
N SER A 280 -11.42 2.95 -0.55
CA SER A 280 -12.63 2.73 0.24
C SER A 280 -13.53 1.68 -0.43
N PRO A 281 -14.57 1.16 0.24
CA PRO A 281 -15.43 0.12 -0.31
C PRO A 281 -16.00 0.39 -1.70
N GLY A 282 -16.22 1.65 -2.07
CA GLY A 282 -16.72 2.03 -3.39
C GLY A 282 -15.70 1.91 -4.54
N ALA A 283 -14.42 1.70 -4.25
CA ALA A 283 -13.40 1.52 -5.28
C ALA A 283 -13.70 0.33 -6.19
N GLY A 284 -13.46 0.51 -7.50
CA GLY A 284 -13.74 -0.51 -8.51
C GLY A 284 -15.23 -0.71 -8.82
N LEU A 285 -16.14 0.10 -8.26
CA LEU A 285 -17.54 0.19 -8.61
C LEU A 285 -17.79 1.35 -9.58
N PRO A 286 -18.93 1.37 -10.31
CA PRO A 286 -19.34 2.53 -11.10
C PRO A 286 -19.48 3.80 -10.25
N PRO A 287 -19.44 5.01 -10.86
CA PRO A 287 -19.76 6.23 -10.13
C PRO A 287 -21.11 6.14 -9.42
N GLY A 288 -21.20 6.66 -8.20
CA GLY A 288 -22.42 6.54 -7.39
C GLY A 288 -22.20 6.88 -5.93
N VAL A 289 -23.19 6.57 -5.12
CA VAL A 289 -23.17 6.71 -3.66
C VAL A 289 -23.09 5.34 -3.04
N TYR A 290 -22.20 5.17 -2.08
CA TYR A 290 -21.89 3.89 -1.42
C TYR A 290 -21.59 4.09 0.05
N ASP A 291 -21.60 3.01 0.80
CA ASP A 291 -21.02 2.98 2.13
C ASP A 291 -19.50 3.19 2.00
N GLY A 292 -18.95 4.06 2.81
CA GLY A 292 -17.54 4.41 2.84
C GLY A 292 -16.83 3.85 4.06
N ILE A 293 -15.71 4.46 4.39
CA ILE A 293 -14.91 4.13 5.57
C ILE A 293 -15.68 4.61 6.82
N GLY A 294 -15.71 3.80 7.88
CA GLY A 294 -16.26 4.22 9.18
C GLY A 294 -17.75 4.56 9.16
N ASP A 295 -18.54 3.79 8.45
CA ASP A 295 -20.00 3.97 8.30
C ASP A 295 -20.43 5.31 7.66
N MET A 296 -19.52 5.97 6.98
CA MET A 296 -19.86 7.19 6.22
C MET A 296 -20.49 6.86 4.89
N GLU A 297 -21.52 7.60 4.50
CA GLU A 297 -22.01 7.61 3.13
C GLU A 297 -21.11 8.50 2.26
N VAL A 298 -20.57 7.95 1.17
CA VAL A 298 -19.65 8.64 0.27
C VAL A 298 -20.11 8.59 -1.17
N SER A 299 -19.72 9.58 -1.95
CA SER A 299 -20.01 9.67 -3.39
C SER A 299 -18.73 9.64 -4.22
N PHE A 300 -18.80 8.98 -5.38
CA PHE A 300 -17.75 8.93 -6.40
C PHE A 300 -18.28 9.58 -7.68
N ALA A 301 -17.70 10.69 -8.09
CA ALA A 301 -18.15 11.46 -9.24
C ALA A 301 -17.83 10.78 -10.60
N TYR A 302 -16.75 10.01 -10.64
CA TYR A 302 -16.31 9.23 -11.81
C TYR A 302 -15.55 7.98 -11.34
N GLU A 303 -15.24 7.06 -12.24
CA GLU A 303 -14.54 5.82 -11.92
C GLU A 303 -13.09 6.07 -11.46
N GLY A 304 -12.78 5.77 -10.21
CA GLY A 304 -11.49 6.05 -9.57
C GLY A 304 -11.41 7.44 -8.94
N ALA A 305 -12.54 8.16 -8.84
CA ALA A 305 -12.62 9.42 -8.10
C ALA A 305 -12.30 9.21 -6.61
N PRO A 306 -11.85 10.25 -5.88
CA PRO A 306 -11.81 10.18 -4.44
C PRO A 306 -13.21 9.99 -3.86
N ALA A 307 -13.28 9.31 -2.72
CA ALA A 307 -14.51 9.22 -1.95
C ALA A 307 -14.77 10.54 -1.23
N ARG A 308 -15.93 11.13 -1.44
CA ARG A 308 -16.34 12.37 -0.78
C ARG A 308 -17.59 12.14 0.05
N GLY A 309 -17.55 12.56 1.31
CA GLY A 309 -18.73 12.51 2.17
C GLY A 309 -19.94 13.19 1.52
N THR A 310 -21.11 12.53 1.55
CA THR A 310 -22.37 13.13 1.10
C THR A 310 -22.87 14.15 2.11
N GLU A 311 -23.97 14.84 1.80
CA GLU A 311 -24.63 15.77 2.72
C GLU A 311 -25.11 15.11 4.02
N ASN A 312 -25.30 13.78 4.00
CA ASN A 312 -25.70 12.99 5.17
C ASN A 312 -24.52 12.48 6.00
N SER A 313 -23.30 12.64 5.49
CA SER A 313 -22.08 12.22 6.17
C SER A 313 -21.73 13.17 7.32
N PRO A 314 -21.08 12.69 8.38
CA PRO A 314 -20.49 13.55 9.42
C PRO A 314 -19.47 14.58 8.89
N PHE A 315 -18.92 14.33 7.69
CA PHE A 315 -17.90 15.17 7.04
C PHE A 315 -18.29 15.49 5.58
N PRO A 316 -19.34 16.31 5.33
CA PRO A 316 -19.85 16.59 4.00
C PRO A 316 -18.79 17.22 3.09
N GLY A 317 -18.61 16.65 1.88
CA GLY A 317 -17.64 17.10 0.88
C GLY A 317 -16.17 16.76 1.21
N GLY A 318 -15.87 16.30 2.41
CA GLY A 318 -14.52 15.89 2.82
C GLY A 318 -14.09 14.58 2.16
N LEU A 319 -12.78 14.39 2.03
CA LEU A 319 -12.19 13.16 1.52
C LEU A 319 -12.28 12.04 2.58
N ALA A 320 -12.53 10.81 2.14
CA ALA A 320 -12.64 9.62 2.98
C ALA A 320 -12.14 8.40 2.21
N GLY A 321 -10.83 8.38 1.96
CA GLY A 321 -10.19 7.42 1.08
C GLY A 321 -10.48 7.64 -0.39
N SER A 322 -10.15 6.68 -1.23
CA SER A 322 -10.20 6.81 -2.68
C SER A 322 -11.05 5.75 -3.38
N GLY A 323 -11.36 6.00 -4.66
CA GLY A 323 -11.86 4.99 -5.61
C GLY A 323 -10.74 4.39 -6.49
N LEU A 324 -9.49 4.69 -6.16
CA LEU A 324 -8.33 4.29 -6.93
C LEU A 324 -8.08 2.78 -6.79
N THR A 325 -7.69 2.13 -7.88
CA THR A 325 -7.15 0.78 -7.88
C THR A 325 -5.66 0.80 -8.23
N MET A 326 -4.88 -0.18 -7.77
CA MET A 326 -3.42 -0.12 -7.90
C MET A 326 -2.95 -0.08 -9.36
N ASP A 327 -3.61 -0.80 -10.26
CA ASP A 327 -3.33 -0.71 -11.69
C ASP A 327 -3.57 0.69 -12.27
N LYS A 328 -4.57 1.42 -11.76
CA LYS A 328 -4.80 2.84 -12.11
C LYS A 328 -3.74 3.75 -11.49
N ALA A 329 -3.32 3.49 -10.25
CA ALA A 329 -2.22 4.23 -9.62
C ALA A 329 -0.93 4.13 -10.45
N VAL A 330 -0.57 2.92 -10.91
CA VAL A 330 0.58 2.71 -11.80
C VAL A 330 0.41 3.44 -13.13
N ARG A 331 -0.76 3.37 -13.77
CA ARG A 331 -1.05 4.15 -15.00
C ARG A 331 -0.93 5.66 -14.77
N ASN A 332 -1.40 6.13 -13.62
CA ASN A 332 -1.32 7.55 -13.25
C ASN A 332 0.13 7.99 -13.03
N ALA A 333 0.99 7.13 -12.48
CA ALA A 333 2.42 7.43 -12.36
C ALA A 333 3.07 7.67 -13.73
N VAL A 334 2.74 6.86 -14.73
CA VAL A 334 3.20 7.11 -16.11
C VAL A 334 2.58 8.38 -16.69
N LYS A 335 1.26 8.58 -16.56
CA LYS A 335 0.55 9.68 -17.23
C LYS A 335 0.75 11.04 -16.58
N LEU A 336 0.68 11.11 -15.24
CA LEU A 336 0.70 12.37 -14.49
C LEU A 336 2.11 12.81 -14.11
N LEU A 337 2.98 11.86 -13.79
CA LEU A 337 4.34 12.16 -13.37
C LEU A 337 5.33 12.10 -14.54
N GLY A 338 4.96 11.42 -15.65
CA GLY A 338 5.84 11.22 -16.81
C GLY A 338 6.93 10.17 -16.56
N LEU A 339 6.68 9.24 -15.64
CA LEU A 339 7.61 8.16 -15.35
C LEU A 339 7.56 7.07 -16.43
N ASP A 340 8.64 6.34 -16.61
CA ASP A 340 8.66 5.11 -17.40
C ASP A 340 7.99 3.96 -16.64
N ILE A 341 7.69 2.87 -17.35
CA ILE A 341 7.03 1.68 -16.78
C ILE A 341 7.85 1.06 -15.63
N PRO A 342 9.19 0.90 -15.74
CA PRO A 342 10.00 0.42 -14.63
C PRO A 342 9.84 1.23 -13.36
N ALA A 343 9.96 2.56 -13.44
CA ALA A 343 9.82 3.43 -12.27
C ALA A 343 8.41 3.36 -11.65
N ALA A 344 7.37 3.37 -12.49
CA ALA A 344 5.98 3.27 -12.02
C ALA A 344 5.71 1.92 -11.34
N CYS A 345 6.13 0.80 -11.93
CA CYS A 345 5.99 -0.52 -11.31
C CYS A 345 6.82 -0.67 -10.04
N ARG A 346 8.02 -0.07 -9.99
CA ARG A 346 8.88 -0.07 -8.80
C ARG A 346 8.19 0.59 -7.62
N MET A 347 7.50 1.72 -7.82
CA MET A 347 6.74 2.42 -6.78
C MET A 347 5.58 1.57 -6.22
N ALA A 348 5.07 0.62 -6.99
CA ALA A 348 3.99 -0.28 -6.57
C ALA A 348 4.48 -1.67 -6.14
N SER A 349 5.77 -1.99 -6.24
CA SER A 349 6.28 -3.34 -5.98
C SER A 349 7.53 -3.37 -5.11
N LEU A 350 8.69 -2.99 -5.64
CA LEU A 350 9.96 -3.07 -4.92
C LEU A 350 10.03 -2.08 -3.75
N ASN A 351 9.56 -0.86 -3.94
CA ASN A 351 9.61 0.14 -2.87
C ASN A 351 8.73 -0.26 -1.68
N PRO A 352 7.44 -0.63 -1.84
CA PRO A 352 6.66 -1.12 -0.71
C PRO A 352 7.21 -2.43 -0.11
N ALA A 353 7.82 -3.31 -0.91
CA ALA A 353 8.54 -4.46 -0.37
C ALA A 353 9.69 -4.03 0.55
N ALA A 354 10.48 -3.02 0.15
CA ALA A 354 11.57 -2.48 0.95
C ALA A 354 11.07 -1.79 2.23
N VAL A 355 9.93 -1.07 2.18
CA VAL A 355 9.29 -0.51 3.38
C VAL A 355 9.01 -1.59 4.41
N LEU A 356 8.56 -2.77 3.96
CA LEU A 356 8.24 -3.91 4.83
C LEU A 356 9.46 -4.80 5.16
N GLY A 357 10.67 -4.50 4.63
CA GLY A 357 11.83 -5.38 4.78
C GLY A 357 11.66 -6.72 4.09
N LEU A 358 10.96 -6.76 2.96
CA LEU A 358 10.66 -7.95 2.16
C LEU A 358 11.32 -7.94 0.77
N ASP A 359 12.16 -6.96 0.48
CA ASP A 359 12.80 -6.74 -0.82
C ASP A 359 13.92 -7.74 -1.14
N ASP A 360 14.22 -8.63 -0.21
CA ASP A 360 15.05 -9.82 -0.41
C ASP A 360 14.31 -10.97 -1.10
N ARG A 361 12.96 -10.94 -1.13
CA ARG A 361 12.12 -12.02 -1.65
C ARG A 361 10.89 -11.56 -2.46
N LEU A 362 10.50 -10.29 -2.41
CA LEU A 362 9.37 -9.69 -3.13
C LEU A 362 9.83 -8.45 -3.92
N GLY A 363 9.04 -8.05 -4.89
CA GLY A 363 9.21 -6.78 -5.61
C GLY A 363 10.20 -6.83 -6.79
N LYS A 364 10.75 -8.00 -7.15
CA LYS A 364 11.60 -8.19 -8.35
C LYS A 364 11.22 -9.44 -9.13
N VAL A 365 11.46 -9.39 -10.44
CA VAL A 365 11.47 -10.58 -11.29
C VAL A 365 12.91 -11.04 -11.40
N ASP A 366 13.39 -11.78 -10.41
CA ASP A 366 14.74 -12.26 -10.32
C ASP A 366 14.81 -13.67 -9.70
N ASN A 367 15.90 -14.38 -9.96
CA ASN A 367 16.10 -15.74 -9.50
C ASN A 367 16.01 -15.82 -7.96
N GLY A 368 15.23 -16.79 -7.46
CA GLY A 368 15.02 -17.00 -6.04
C GLY A 368 13.88 -16.18 -5.42
N TYR A 369 13.43 -15.12 -6.08
CA TYR A 369 12.28 -14.33 -5.64
C TYR A 369 10.98 -15.13 -5.70
N THR A 370 10.06 -14.80 -4.81
CA THR A 370 8.70 -15.36 -4.83
C THR A 370 8.02 -14.99 -6.15
N ALA A 371 7.41 -15.96 -6.81
CA ALA A 371 6.73 -15.73 -8.07
C ALA A 371 5.35 -15.08 -7.86
N ASN A 372 5.36 -13.89 -7.24
CA ASN A 372 4.25 -12.95 -7.16
C ASN A 372 4.41 -12.00 -8.35
N LEU A 373 3.58 -12.18 -9.38
CA LEU A 373 3.76 -11.56 -10.68
C LEU A 373 2.45 -10.99 -11.21
N VAL A 374 2.53 -9.94 -12.01
CA VAL A 374 1.40 -9.38 -12.76
C VAL A 374 1.79 -9.18 -14.22
N LEU A 375 0.93 -9.61 -15.12
CA LEU A 375 1.04 -9.37 -16.56
C LEU A 375 0.14 -8.20 -16.94
N LEU A 376 0.72 -7.20 -17.57
CA LEU A 376 0.07 -5.99 -18.07
C LEU A 376 0.12 -5.95 -19.59
N ASP A 377 -0.92 -5.40 -20.21
CA ASP A 377 -0.89 -5.04 -21.64
C ASP A 377 -0.24 -3.66 -21.86
N ASP A 378 -0.18 -3.21 -23.13
CA ASP A 378 0.39 -1.91 -23.49
C ASP A 378 -0.35 -0.71 -22.88
N ALA A 379 -1.61 -0.90 -22.47
CA ALA A 379 -2.38 0.10 -21.74
C ALA A 379 -2.20 0.01 -20.21
N LEU A 380 -1.31 -0.88 -19.76
CA LEU A 380 -1.07 -1.22 -18.37
C LEU A 380 -2.32 -1.75 -17.64
N THR A 381 -3.16 -2.48 -18.39
CA THR A 381 -4.31 -3.21 -17.84
C THR A 381 -3.87 -4.61 -17.43
N VAL A 382 -4.31 -5.07 -16.27
CA VAL A 382 -3.98 -6.40 -15.77
C VAL A 382 -4.61 -7.47 -16.63
N LYS A 383 -3.82 -8.43 -17.09
CA LYS A 383 -4.24 -9.58 -17.90
C LYS A 383 -4.18 -10.90 -17.15
N ALA A 384 -3.25 -11.02 -16.23
CA ALA A 384 -3.10 -12.19 -15.37
C ALA A 384 -2.29 -11.81 -14.14
N SER A 385 -2.50 -12.52 -13.05
CA SER A 385 -1.73 -12.39 -11.81
C SER A 385 -1.42 -13.76 -11.22
N TRP A 386 -0.23 -13.88 -10.66
CA TRP A 386 0.22 -15.09 -9.96
C TRP A 386 0.67 -14.74 -8.55
N VAL A 387 0.32 -15.60 -7.60
CA VAL A 387 0.80 -15.57 -6.23
C VAL A 387 1.50 -16.89 -5.93
N LYS A 388 2.77 -16.82 -5.55
CA LYS A 388 3.62 -18.01 -5.34
C LYS A 388 3.58 -18.97 -6.54
N GLY A 389 3.56 -18.40 -7.75
CA GLY A 389 3.54 -19.15 -9.00
C GLY A 389 2.21 -19.82 -9.35
N MET A 390 1.18 -19.63 -8.55
CA MET A 390 -0.19 -20.07 -8.87
C MET A 390 -0.96 -18.92 -9.50
N ARG A 391 -1.58 -19.17 -10.63
CA ARG A 391 -2.43 -18.16 -11.28
C ARG A 391 -3.69 -17.94 -10.45
N VAL A 392 -3.94 -16.66 -10.10
CA VAL A 392 -5.07 -16.24 -9.26
C VAL A 392 -6.01 -15.27 -9.97
N PHE A 393 -5.59 -14.80 -11.16
CA PHE A 393 -6.38 -13.99 -12.08
C PHE A 393 -5.98 -14.24 -13.54
#